data_0fefb5780f2b2a7e567de7fe52e67550
#
_entry.id   0fefb5780f2b2a7e567de7fe52e67550
#
_cell.length_a   1.000
_cell.length_b   1.000
_cell.length_c   1.000
_cell.angle_alpha   90.00
_cell.angle_beta   90.00
_cell.angle_gamma   90.00
#
_symmetry.space_group_name_H-M   'P 1'
#
loop_
_entity.id
_entity.type
_entity.pdbx_description
1 polymer ?
#
loop_
_entity_poly.entity_id
_entity_poly.type
_entity_poly.pdbx_seq_one_letter_code
_entity_poly.pdbx_strand_id
1 'polypeptide(L)'
;MNESKKLWAVYQAERKLRGLQSRLHTAERFLVEQERQLGTIDSHHGSLASQLRQIEASVKDCEAETARIDARIEKLREEMNVARTNKEYQAFLVEINALKIERGRAEEETLSHMEKADAMKSEIERCSGTKTERTRVRDVARQDRDTRHDEIKDRLSELRAERDTLAAEVEPRILAELVRLLEERDEDAMAGIEIIDRKRQEINCAACMMSLPVELLSQLLRGKLTSCSNCGCFLHLDEETATILQPASSKR
;
A
#
# COMPACT_ATOMS: atom_id res chain seq x y z
N MET A 1 12.98 -42.57 -9.07
CA MET A 1 12.41 -41.86 -7.92
C MET A 1 10.89 -41.96 -8.02
N ASN A 2 10.19 -42.21 -6.92
CA ASN A 2 8.75 -42.42 -6.88
C ASN A 2 8.01 -41.05 -7.13
N GLU A 3 6.84 -41.06 -7.76
CA GLU A 3 6.07 -39.84 -8.10
C GLU A 3 5.80 -38.93 -6.90
N SER A 4 5.46 -39.52 -5.74
CA SER A 4 5.27 -38.76 -4.50
C SER A 4 6.55 -38.01 -4.05
N LYS A 5 7.73 -38.65 -4.19
CA LYS A 5 9.02 -38.00 -3.85
C LYS A 5 9.40 -36.92 -4.85
N LYS A 6 9.06 -37.09 -6.14
CA LYS A 6 9.29 -36.04 -7.16
C LYS A 6 8.42 -34.83 -6.90
N LEU A 7 7.14 -35.03 -6.64
CA LEU A 7 6.19 -33.96 -6.33
C LEU A 7 6.59 -33.22 -5.04
N TRP A 8 7.03 -33.96 -4.02
CA TRP A 8 7.53 -33.38 -2.77
C TRP A 8 8.74 -32.47 -2.99
N ALA A 9 9.67 -32.88 -3.84
CA ALA A 9 10.83 -32.05 -4.18
C ALA A 9 10.43 -30.74 -4.88
N VAL A 10 9.47 -30.80 -5.82
CA VAL A 10 8.90 -29.61 -6.47
C VAL A 10 8.23 -28.70 -5.43
N TYR A 11 7.40 -29.28 -4.57
CA TYR A 11 6.72 -28.52 -3.50
C TYR A 11 7.70 -27.83 -2.56
N GLN A 12 8.78 -28.52 -2.13
CA GLN A 12 9.81 -27.92 -1.29
C GLN A 12 10.53 -26.75 -1.97
N ALA A 13 10.86 -26.88 -3.25
CA ALA A 13 11.46 -25.80 -4.03
C ALA A 13 10.50 -24.60 -4.16
N GLU A 14 9.24 -24.86 -4.45
CA GLU A 14 8.19 -23.85 -4.55
C GLU A 14 7.94 -23.13 -3.21
N ARG A 15 7.91 -23.86 -2.10
CA ARG A 15 7.77 -23.29 -0.75
C ARG A 15 8.92 -22.36 -0.39
N LYS A 16 10.18 -22.74 -0.69
CA LYS A 16 11.36 -21.88 -0.49
C LYS A 16 11.27 -20.62 -1.35
N LEU A 17 10.85 -20.77 -2.61
CA LEU A 17 10.69 -19.68 -3.55
C LEU A 17 9.64 -18.67 -3.07
N ARG A 18 8.46 -19.14 -2.67
CA ARG A 18 7.36 -18.32 -2.12
C ARG A 18 7.79 -17.62 -0.83
N GLY A 19 8.52 -18.31 0.07
CA GLY A 19 9.01 -17.70 1.31
C GLY A 19 9.96 -16.52 1.07
N LEU A 20 10.85 -16.60 0.06
CA LEU A 20 11.69 -15.47 -0.33
C LEU A 20 10.90 -14.35 -1.01
N GLN A 21 9.98 -14.69 -1.92
CA GLN A 21 9.12 -13.71 -2.60
C GLN A 21 8.20 -12.96 -1.63
N SER A 22 7.67 -13.63 -0.62
CA SER A 22 6.80 -13.02 0.39
C SER A 22 7.48 -11.88 1.14
N ARG A 23 8.78 -12.05 1.48
CA ARG A 23 9.58 -11.00 2.14
C ARG A 23 9.77 -9.78 1.25
N LEU A 24 10.06 -10.00 -0.03
CA LEU A 24 10.19 -8.92 -1.01
C LEU A 24 8.84 -8.22 -1.22
N HIS A 25 7.78 -8.98 -1.42
CA HIS A 25 6.43 -8.46 -1.61
C HIS A 25 5.94 -7.60 -0.43
N THR A 26 6.31 -7.96 0.80
CA THR A 26 6.01 -7.14 1.97
C THR A 26 6.70 -5.78 1.91
N ALA A 27 7.97 -5.73 1.51
CA ALA A 27 8.70 -4.47 1.33
C ALA A 27 8.14 -3.64 0.18
N GLU A 28 7.76 -4.28 -0.93
CA GLU A 28 7.11 -3.62 -2.08
C GLU A 28 5.76 -2.99 -1.70
N ARG A 29 4.91 -3.73 -0.98
CA ARG A 29 3.62 -3.21 -0.50
C ARG A 29 3.81 -2.02 0.45
N PHE A 30 4.79 -2.08 1.32
CA PHE A 30 5.10 -0.96 2.22
C PHE A 30 5.54 0.27 1.42
N LEU A 31 6.43 0.12 0.42
CA LEU A 31 6.87 1.21 -0.45
C LEU A 31 5.69 1.83 -1.22
N VAL A 32 4.84 1.01 -1.84
CA VAL A 32 3.63 1.48 -2.55
C VAL A 32 2.71 2.30 -1.64
N GLU A 33 2.54 1.87 -0.38
CA GLU A 33 1.72 2.61 0.58
C GLU A 33 2.36 3.97 0.94
N GLN A 34 3.71 4.04 1.11
CA GLN A 34 4.38 5.31 1.35
C GLN A 34 4.29 6.25 0.14
N GLU A 35 4.41 5.75 -1.07
CA GLU A 35 4.24 6.52 -2.31
C GLU A 35 2.80 7.05 -2.46
N ARG A 36 1.79 6.25 -2.11
CA ARG A 36 0.38 6.66 -2.10
C ARG A 36 0.14 7.80 -1.09
N GLN A 37 0.67 7.68 0.13
CA GLN A 37 0.56 8.72 1.15
C GLN A 37 1.23 10.02 0.72
N LEU A 38 2.41 9.93 0.13
CA LEU A 38 3.12 11.10 -0.40
C LEU A 38 2.32 11.79 -1.51
N GLY A 39 1.73 11.02 -2.42
CA GLY A 39 0.86 11.55 -3.48
C GLY A 39 -0.37 12.29 -2.93
N THR A 40 -0.95 11.81 -1.83
CA THR A 40 -2.06 12.50 -1.15
C THR A 40 -1.61 13.85 -0.56
N ILE A 41 -0.44 13.88 0.08
CA ILE A 41 0.15 15.11 0.65
C ILE A 41 0.47 16.10 -0.47
N ASP A 42 1.02 15.65 -1.60
CA ASP A 42 1.33 16.49 -2.76
C ASP A 42 0.07 17.12 -3.36
N SER A 43 -0.99 16.35 -3.49
CA SER A 43 -2.27 16.84 -3.97
C SER A 43 -2.87 17.90 -3.03
N HIS A 44 -2.80 17.68 -1.72
CA HIS A 44 -3.25 18.63 -0.70
C HIS A 44 -2.43 19.92 -0.74
N HIS A 45 -1.09 19.81 -0.80
CA HIS A 45 -0.19 20.95 -0.91
C HIS A 45 -0.48 21.78 -2.17
N GLY A 46 -0.70 21.12 -3.32
CA GLY A 46 -1.07 21.78 -4.57
C GLY A 46 -2.42 22.53 -4.48
N SER A 47 -3.39 21.95 -3.79
CA SER A 47 -4.69 22.59 -3.54
C SER A 47 -4.54 23.86 -2.68
N LEU A 48 -3.80 23.76 -1.56
CA LEU A 48 -3.53 24.90 -0.68
C LEU A 48 -2.81 26.03 -1.42
N ALA A 49 -1.80 25.70 -2.22
CA ALA A 49 -1.06 26.69 -3.01
C ALA A 49 -1.95 27.38 -4.07
N SER A 50 -2.93 26.66 -4.63
CA SER A 50 -3.90 27.25 -5.55
C SER A 50 -4.87 28.20 -4.82
N GLN A 51 -5.37 27.79 -3.66
CA GLN A 51 -6.26 28.63 -2.83
C GLN A 51 -5.54 29.90 -2.35
N LEU A 52 -4.27 29.78 -1.93
CA LEU A 52 -3.47 30.95 -1.54
C LEU A 52 -3.37 31.97 -2.68
N ARG A 53 -3.08 31.52 -3.90
CA ARG A 53 -3.01 32.42 -5.08
C ARG A 53 -4.33 33.14 -5.34
N GLN A 54 -5.47 32.47 -5.13
CA GLN A 54 -6.79 33.10 -5.27
C GLN A 54 -7.03 34.17 -4.20
N ILE A 55 -6.67 33.89 -2.94
CA ILE A 55 -6.78 34.86 -1.85
C ILE A 55 -5.87 36.06 -2.08
N GLU A 56 -4.63 35.83 -2.51
CA GLU A 56 -3.68 36.91 -2.83
C GLU A 56 -4.15 37.77 -4.02
N ALA A 57 -4.87 37.18 -4.98
CA ALA A 57 -5.50 37.94 -6.05
C ALA A 57 -6.65 38.82 -5.49
N SER A 58 -7.49 38.26 -4.60
CA SER A 58 -8.57 39.04 -3.94
C SER A 58 -8.02 40.21 -3.11
N VAL A 59 -6.89 40.01 -2.40
CA VAL A 59 -6.21 41.10 -1.68
C VAL A 59 -5.86 42.25 -2.65
N LYS A 60 -5.21 41.93 -3.79
CA LYS A 60 -4.84 42.93 -4.80
C LYS A 60 -6.04 43.64 -5.41
N ASP A 61 -7.15 42.91 -5.62
CA ASP A 61 -8.37 43.52 -6.17
C ASP A 61 -8.99 44.51 -5.16
N CYS A 62 -9.04 44.15 -3.86
CA CYS A 62 -9.53 45.04 -2.80
C CYS A 62 -8.59 46.26 -2.60
N GLU A 63 -7.26 46.08 -2.66
CA GLU A 63 -6.28 47.16 -2.60
C GLU A 63 -6.47 48.13 -3.79
N ALA A 64 -6.67 47.60 -5.01
CA ALA A 64 -6.91 48.40 -6.19
C ALA A 64 -8.22 49.19 -6.10
N GLU A 65 -9.27 48.57 -5.51
CA GLU A 65 -10.55 49.26 -5.28
C GLU A 65 -10.40 50.40 -4.25
N THR A 66 -9.72 50.15 -3.13
CA THR A 66 -9.39 51.16 -2.13
C THR A 66 -8.65 52.34 -2.76
N ALA A 67 -7.64 52.08 -3.64
CA ALA A 67 -6.91 53.11 -4.34
C ALA A 67 -7.80 53.93 -5.29
N ARG A 68 -8.75 53.28 -5.99
CA ARG A 68 -9.72 54.01 -6.85
C ARG A 68 -10.65 54.93 -6.03
N ILE A 69 -11.14 54.43 -4.89
CA ILE A 69 -11.98 55.21 -3.99
C ILE A 69 -11.22 56.40 -3.44
N ASP A 70 -9.97 56.23 -3.03
CA ASP A 70 -9.10 57.34 -2.55
C ASP A 70 -8.87 58.37 -3.64
N ALA A 71 -8.58 57.98 -4.86
CA ALA A 71 -8.45 58.92 -5.99
C ALA A 71 -9.76 59.67 -6.27
N ARG A 72 -10.92 59.04 -6.15
CA ARG A 72 -12.22 59.67 -6.31
C ARG A 72 -12.50 60.69 -5.19
N ILE A 73 -12.19 60.33 -3.94
CA ILE A 73 -12.32 61.22 -2.78
C ILE A 73 -11.45 62.47 -2.98
N GLU A 74 -10.20 62.32 -3.45
CA GLU A 74 -9.30 63.46 -3.65
C GLU A 74 -9.81 64.39 -4.75
N LYS A 75 -10.29 63.85 -5.86
CA LYS A 75 -10.93 64.63 -6.92
C LYS A 75 -12.16 65.40 -6.42
N LEU A 76 -13.03 64.78 -5.62
CA LEU A 76 -14.20 65.44 -5.03
C LEU A 76 -13.81 66.53 -4.03
N ARG A 77 -12.71 66.41 -3.31
CA ARG A 77 -12.15 67.46 -2.44
C ARG A 77 -11.66 68.66 -3.24
N GLU A 78 -11.01 68.43 -4.39
CA GLU A 78 -10.60 69.50 -5.29
C GLU A 78 -11.84 70.23 -5.85
N GLU A 79 -12.86 69.51 -6.32
CA GLU A 79 -14.13 70.05 -6.81
C GLU A 79 -14.89 70.85 -5.71
N MET A 80 -14.91 70.32 -4.46
CA MET A 80 -15.51 70.98 -3.30
C MET A 80 -14.84 72.31 -2.97
N ASN A 81 -13.49 72.42 -3.14
CA ASN A 81 -12.75 73.65 -2.85
C ASN A 81 -13.10 74.79 -3.82
N VAL A 82 -13.60 74.49 -5.01
CA VAL A 82 -14.00 75.48 -6.02
C VAL A 82 -15.51 75.65 -6.13
N ALA A 83 -16.29 75.01 -5.27
CA ALA A 83 -17.76 75.11 -5.21
C ALA A 83 -18.23 76.56 -4.99
N ARG A 84 -19.22 76.97 -5.77
CA ARG A 84 -19.73 78.35 -5.72
C ARG A 84 -20.97 78.52 -4.83
N THR A 85 -21.66 77.40 -4.55
CA THR A 85 -22.89 77.41 -3.73
C THR A 85 -22.78 76.46 -2.55
N ASN A 86 -23.42 76.82 -1.45
CA ASN A 86 -23.48 75.96 -0.28
C ASN A 86 -24.18 74.62 -0.57
N LYS A 87 -25.09 74.57 -1.54
CA LYS A 87 -25.77 73.32 -1.95
C LYS A 87 -24.81 72.33 -2.64
N GLU A 88 -23.95 72.83 -3.52
CA GLU A 88 -22.90 72.03 -4.16
C GLU A 88 -21.92 71.51 -3.12
N TYR A 89 -21.43 72.34 -2.22
CA TYR A 89 -20.52 71.98 -1.14
C TYR A 89 -21.10 70.86 -0.28
N GLN A 90 -22.37 70.95 0.12
CA GLN A 90 -23.08 69.91 0.91
C GLN A 90 -23.20 68.59 0.11
N ALA A 91 -23.48 68.66 -1.20
CA ALA A 91 -23.56 67.46 -2.04
C ALA A 91 -22.19 66.72 -2.12
N PHE A 92 -21.09 67.41 -2.29
CA PHE A 92 -19.76 66.83 -2.26
C PHE A 92 -19.43 66.23 -0.90
N LEU A 93 -19.81 66.87 0.22
CA LEU A 93 -19.62 66.30 1.56
C LEU A 93 -20.35 64.99 1.75
N VAL A 94 -21.55 64.86 1.26
CA VAL A 94 -22.37 63.63 1.35
C VAL A 94 -21.72 62.52 0.52
N GLU A 95 -21.26 62.83 -0.72
CA GLU A 95 -20.59 61.85 -1.59
C GLU A 95 -19.23 61.38 -1.00
N ILE A 96 -18.41 62.31 -0.50
CA ILE A 96 -17.14 62.00 0.16
C ILE A 96 -17.39 61.07 1.40
N ASN A 97 -18.42 61.36 2.20
CA ASN A 97 -18.71 60.51 3.37
C ASN A 97 -19.21 59.12 2.98
N ALA A 98 -19.98 58.97 1.91
CA ALA A 98 -20.39 57.69 1.37
C ALA A 98 -19.17 56.88 0.91
N LEU A 99 -18.26 57.51 0.12
CA LEU A 99 -17.02 56.88 -0.36
C LEU A 99 -16.07 56.47 0.79
N LYS A 100 -16.02 57.26 1.87
CA LYS A 100 -15.22 56.90 3.06
C LYS A 100 -15.76 55.61 3.73
N ILE A 101 -17.09 55.42 3.75
CA ILE A 101 -17.71 54.19 4.29
C ILE A 101 -17.38 53.03 3.37
N GLU A 102 -17.47 53.18 2.05
CA GLU A 102 -17.07 52.13 1.07
C GLU A 102 -15.61 51.78 1.21
N ARG A 103 -14.71 52.77 1.31
CA ARG A 103 -13.29 52.57 1.56
C ARG A 103 -13.05 51.74 2.82
N GLY A 104 -13.71 52.09 3.94
CA GLY A 104 -13.57 51.35 5.18
C GLY A 104 -13.98 49.89 5.05
N ARG A 105 -15.06 49.60 4.27
CA ARG A 105 -15.43 48.20 3.97
C ARG A 105 -14.39 47.48 3.13
N ALA A 106 -13.86 48.10 2.09
CA ALA A 106 -12.82 47.50 1.26
C ALA A 106 -11.54 47.24 2.06
N GLU A 107 -11.16 48.16 2.96
CA GLU A 107 -10.01 47.96 3.87
C GLU A 107 -10.26 46.80 4.83
N GLU A 108 -11.46 46.65 5.39
CA GLU A 108 -11.82 45.53 6.26
C GLU A 108 -11.81 44.19 5.52
N GLU A 109 -12.32 44.14 4.28
CA GLU A 109 -12.23 42.96 3.42
C GLU A 109 -10.78 42.60 3.09
N THR A 110 -9.93 43.60 2.80
CA THR A 110 -8.51 43.40 2.57
C THR A 110 -7.84 42.74 3.78
N LEU A 111 -8.08 43.26 4.98
CA LEU A 111 -7.54 42.68 6.22
C LEU A 111 -8.01 41.23 6.44
N SER A 112 -9.29 40.97 6.22
CA SER A 112 -9.84 39.61 6.32
C SER A 112 -9.18 38.63 5.32
N HIS A 113 -8.94 39.07 4.09
CA HIS A 113 -8.23 38.26 3.10
C HIS A 113 -6.76 38.06 3.45
N MET A 114 -6.08 39.06 3.98
CA MET A 114 -4.70 38.96 4.45
C MET A 114 -4.56 37.96 5.61
N GLU A 115 -5.45 37.99 6.60
CA GLU A 115 -5.47 37.02 7.69
C GLU A 115 -5.65 35.58 7.18
N LYS A 116 -6.56 35.39 6.21
CA LYS A 116 -6.75 34.09 5.56
C LYS A 116 -5.50 33.64 4.79
N ALA A 117 -4.83 34.57 4.08
CA ALA A 117 -3.60 34.28 3.36
C ALA A 117 -2.47 33.81 4.31
N ASP A 118 -2.33 34.49 5.45
CA ASP A 118 -1.29 34.13 6.43
C ASP A 118 -1.56 32.81 7.13
N ALA A 119 -2.82 32.51 7.46
CA ALA A 119 -3.23 31.20 7.95
C ALA A 119 -2.93 30.10 6.91
N MET A 120 -3.21 30.37 5.63
CA MET A 120 -2.95 29.45 4.53
C MET A 120 -1.45 29.22 4.31
N LYS A 121 -0.61 30.24 4.42
CA LYS A 121 0.86 30.13 4.34
C LYS A 121 1.40 29.22 5.46
N SER A 122 0.92 29.42 6.68
CA SER A 122 1.30 28.55 7.82
C SER A 122 0.92 27.09 7.58
N GLU A 123 -0.26 26.83 7.00
CA GLU A 123 -0.68 25.46 6.67
C GLU A 123 0.15 24.84 5.56
N ILE A 124 0.52 25.60 4.52
CA ILE A 124 1.43 25.17 3.46
C ILE A 124 2.80 24.82 4.03
N GLU A 125 3.33 25.60 4.95
CA GLU A 125 4.61 25.33 5.60
C GLU A 125 4.55 24.01 6.42
N ARG A 126 3.51 23.81 7.21
CA ARG A 126 3.28 22.54 7.92
C ARG A 126 3.18 21.35 6.97
N CYS A 127 2.42 21.49 5.89
CA CYS A 127 2.29 20.47 4.86
C CYS A 127 3.63 20.15 4.21
N SER A 128 4.46 21.16 3.92
CA SER A 128 5.81 21.03 3.37
C SER A 128 6.73 20.26 4.32
N GLY A 129 6.68 20.54 5.63
CA GLY A 129 7.41 19.79 6.65
C GLY A 129 7.01 18.31 6.67
N THR A 130 5.70 18.03 6.65
CA THR A 130 5.16 16.67 6.58
C THR A 130 5.60 15.95 5.30
N LYS A 131 5.58 16.64 4.16
CA LYS A 131 6.05 16.10 2.88
C LYS A 131 7.52 15.70 2.95
N THR A 132 8.37 16.55 3.52
CA THR A 132 9.80 16.27 3.68
C THR A 132 10.05 15.03 4.51
N GLU A 133 9.36 14.88 5.64
CA GLU A 133 9.48 13.70 6.49
C GLU A 133 8.98 12.43 5.79
N ARG A 134 7.84 12.49 5.11
CA ARG A 134 7.29 11.35 4.34
C ARG A 134 8.18 10.96 3.17
N THR A 135 8.85 11.93 2.54
CA THR A 135 9.83 11.68 1.48
C THR A 135 10.99 10.85 2.02
N ARG A 136 11.51 11.17 3.21
CA ARG A 136 12.55 10.38 3.87
C ARG A 136 12.10 8.94 4.14
N VAL A 137 10.90 8.76 4.69
CA VAL A 137 10.36 7.41 4.94
C VAL A 137 10.24 6.61 3.66
N ARG A 138 9.72 7.22 2.58
CA ARG A 138 9.64 6.59 1.26
C ARG A 138 11.01 6.21 0.72
N ASP A 139 12.01 7.07 0.86
CA ASP A 139 13.36 6.81 0.35
C ASP A 139 14.03 5.66 1.11
N VAL A 140 13.86 5.59 2.43
CA VAL A 140 14.31 4.44 3.24
C VAL A 140 13.59 3.16 2.84
N ALA A 141 12.27 3.21 2.64
CA ALA A 141 11.49 2.05 2.20
C ALA A 141 11.93 1.55 0.81
N ARG A 142 12.26 2.47 -0.11
CA ARG A 142 12.80 2.15 -1.43
C ARG A 142 14.16 1.46 -1.32
N GLN A 143 15.05 2.00 -0.52
CA GLN A 143 16.36 1.42 -0.29
C GLN A 143 16.28 0.03 0.35
N ASP A 144 15.41 -0.15 1.34
CA ASP A 144 15.17 -1.47 1.96
C ASP A 144 14.65 -2.50 0.94
N ARG A 145 13.66 -2.12 0.09
CA ARG A 145 13.16 -2.95 -0.98
C ARG A 145 14.25 -3.33 -1.97
N ASP A 146 15.07 -2.35 -2.42
CA ASP A 146 16.14 -2.57 -3.39
C ASP A 146 17.23 -3.48 -2.81
N THR A 147 17.64 -3.27 -1.57
CA THR A 147 18.59 -4.12 -0.85
C THR A 147 18.08 -5.55 -0.76
N ARG A 148 16.83 -5.75 -0.33
CA ARG A 148 16.23 -7.11 -0.26
C ARG A 148 16.11 -7.77 -1.61
N HIS A 149 15.73 -7.01 -2.64
CA HIS A 149 15.68 -7.54 -4.01
C HIS A 149 17.06 -8.02 -4.47
N ASP A 150 18.11 -7.22 -4.27
CA ASP A 150 19.47 -7.57 -4.69
C ASP A 150 20.06 -8.75 -3.92
N GLU A 151 19.76 -8.85 -2.62
CA GLU A 151 20.19 -10.00 -1.78
C GLU A 151 19.59 -11.32 -2.23
N ILE A 152 18.35 -11.33 -2.73
CA ILE A 152 17.63 -12.57 -3.02
C ILE A 152 17.52 -12.90 -4.52
N LYS A 153 17.82 -11.96 -5.43
CA LYS A 153 17.60 -12.14 -6.87
C LYS A 153 18.31 -13.36 -7.45
N ASP A 154 19.58 -13.55 -7.07
CA ASP A 154 20.39 -14.67 -7.56
C ASP A 154 19.84 -15.99 -7.01
N ARG A 155 19.51 -16.02 -5.72
CA ARG A 155 18.90 -17.18 -5.07
C ARG A 155 17.52 -17.51 -5.61
N LEU A 156 16.71 -16.50 -5.94
CA LEU A 156 15.42 -16.70 -6.62
C LEU A 156 15.60 -17.30 -8.01
N SER A 157 16.62 -16.85 -8.76
CA SER A 157 16.94 -17.40 -10.08
C SER A 157 17.34 -18.87 -9.99
N GLU A 158 18.25 -19.21 -9.06
CA GLU A 158 18.68 -20.59 -8.81
C GLU A 158 17.49 -21.49 -8.43
N LEU A 159 16.66 -21.05 -7.46
CA LEU A 159 15.51 -21.83 -7.01
C LEU A 159 14.45 -22.01 -8.10
N ARG A 160 14.26 -21.01 -8.98
CA ARG A 160 13.38 -21.14 -10.14
C ARG A 160 13.89 -22.21 -11.10
N ALA A 161 15.19 -22.18 -11.43
CA ALA A 161 15.80 -23.17 -12.30
C ALA A 161 15.74 -24.59 -11.68
N GLU A 162 16.00 -24.71 -10.37
CA GLU A 162 15.85 -25.98 -9.63
C GLU A 162 14.40 -26.48 -9.71
N ARG A 163 13.43 -25.63 -9.39
CA ARG A 163 12.01 -25.95 -9.45
C ARG A 163 11.58 -26.39 -10.86
N ASP A 164 12.00 -25.67 -11.91
CA ASP A 164 11.65 -25.99 -13.29
C ASP A 164 12.23 -27.33 -13.73
N THR A 165 13.46 -27.63 -13.32
CA THR A 165 14.09 -28.92 -13.56
C THR A 165 13.33 -30.06 -12.89
N LEU A 166 12.97 -29.90 -11.62
CA LEU A 166 12.19 -30.89 -10.86
C LEU A 166 10.78 -31.05 -11.43
N ALA A 167 10.13 -29.95 -11.83
CA ALA A 167 8.79 -29.94 -12.40
C ALA A 167 8.72 -30.69 -13.75
N ALA A 168 9.77 -30.63 -14.56
CA ALA A 168 9.85 -31.36 -15.82
C ALA A 168 9.81 -32.90 -15.66
N GLU A 169 10.11 -33.41 -14.47
CA GLU A 169 10.05 -34.84 -14.14
C GLU A 169 8.68 -35.31 -13.63
N VAL A 170 7.73 -34.40 -13.40
CA VAL A 170 6.38 -34.68 -12.86
C VAL A 170 5.36 -34.63 -13.98
N GLU A 171 4.34 -35.49 -13.92
CA GLU A 171 3.26 -35.47 -14.88
C GLU A 171 2.54 -34.11 -14.89
N PRO A 172 2.27 -33.49 -16.07
CA PRO A 172 1.70 -32.14 -16.16
C PRO A 172 0.35 -31.97 -15.42
N ARG A 173 -0.47 -33.00 -15.37
CA ARG A 173 -1.76 -32.97 -14.65
C ARG A 173 -1.57 -32.85 -13.14
N ILE A 174 -0.62 -33.62 -12.60
CA ILE A 174 -0.29 -33.62 -11.15
C ILE A 174 0.34 -32.27 -10.78
N LEU A 175 1.20 -31.73 -11.63
CA LEU A 175 1.79 -30.42 -11.43
C LEU A 175 0.74 -29.29 -11.43
N ALA A 176 -0.20 -29.32 -12.37
CA ALA A 176 -1.29 -28.36 -12.42
C ALA A 176 -2.16 -28.40 -11.15
N GLU A 177 -2.43 -29.61 -10.63
CA GLU A 177 -3.18 -29.78 -9.39
C GLU A 177 -2.39 -29.26 -8.18
N LEU A 178 -1.08 -29.50 -8.11
CA LEU A 178 -0.22 -28.93 -7.06
C LEU A 178 -0.23 -27.38 -7.11
N VAL A 179 -0.11 -26.79 -8.29
CA VAL A 179 -0.17 -25.32 -8.46
C VAL A 179 -1.51 -24.78 -7.95
N ARG A 180 -2.63 -25.39 -8.32
CA ARG A 180 -3.96 -25.02 -7.83
C ARG A 180 -4.05 -25.09 -6.30
N LEU A 181 -3.57 -26.19 -5.71
CA LEU A 181 -3.58 -26.35 -4.25
C LEU A 181 -2.67 -25.33 -3.54
N LEU A 182 -1.54 -24.96 -4.15
CA LEU A 182 -0.65 -23.93 -3.63
C LEU A 182 -1.29 -22.52 -3.67
N GLU A 183 -2.15 -22.24 -4.64
CA GLU A 183 -2.91 -20.99 -4.71
C GLU A 183 -4.05 -20.94 -3.69
N GLU A 184 -4.73 -22.07 -3.47
CA GLU A 184 -5.88 -22.17 -2.58
C GLU A 184 -5.50 -22.33 -1.09
N ARG A 185 -4.38 -22.99 -0.79
CA ARG A 185 -4.01 -23.45 0.56
C ARG A 185 -2.58 -23.13 0.99
N ASP A 186 -1.78 -22.54 0.13
CA ASP A 186 -0.38 -22.18 0.36
C ASP A 186 0.44 -23.36 0.92
N GLU A 187 0.92 -23.28 2.16
CA GLU A 187 1.73 -24.32 2.79
C GLU A 187 1.00 -25.66 3.01
N ASP A 188 -0.32 -25.67 3.01
CA ASP A 188 -1.15 -26.87 3.19
C ASP A 188 -1.47 -27.59 1.86
N ALA A 189 -0.86 -27.19 0.75
CA ALA A 189 -1.04 -27.88 -0.54
C ALA A 189 -0.50 -29.31 -0.53
N MET A 190 0.55 -29.57 0.24
CA MET A 190 1.11 -30.89 0.45
C MET A 190 1.47 -31.06 1.93
N ALA A 191 0.99 -32.14 2.57
CA ALA A 191 1.13 -32.34 4.00
C ALA A 191 1.72 -33.72 4.33
N GLY A 192 2.39 -33.80 5.44
CA GLY A 192 2.82 -35.06 6.05
C GLY A 192 1.64 -35.78 6.71
N ILE A 193 1.93 -36.90 7.32
CA ILE A 193 1.01 -37.63 8.19
C ILE A 193 1.52 -37.60 9.63
N GLU A 194 0.59 -37.50 10.59
CA GLU A 194 0.88 -37.63 12.02
C GLU A 194 0.44 -39.02 12.52
N ILE A 195 1.34 -39.69 13.26
CA ILE A 195 1.06 -41.02 13.85
C ILE A 195 0.38 -40.80 15.20
N ILE A 196 -0.86 -41.23 15.33
CA ILE A 196 -1.62 -41.16 16.58
C ILE A 196 -1.44 -42.44 17.40
N ASP A 197 -1.64 -43.61 16.78
CA ASP A 197 -1.37 -44.91 17.41
C ASP A 197 -0.65 -45.83 16.41
N ARG A 198 0.61 -46.14 16.72
CA ARG A 198 1.44 -47.03 15.90
C ARG A 198 0.91 -48.47 15.83
N LYS A 199 0.34 -48.95 16.93
CA LYS A 199 -0.13 -50.36 16.99
C LYS A 199 -1.40 -50.55 16.19
N ARG A 200 -2.29 -49.52 16.20
CA ARG A 200 -3.54 -49.54 15.45
C ARG A 200 -3.42 -48.95 14.05
N GLN A 201 -2.23 -48.45 13.71
CA GLN A 201 -1.97 -47.74 12.47
C GLN A 201 -2.92 -46.54 12.24
N GLU A 202 -3.29 -45.88 13.35
CA GLU A 202 -4.11 -44.66 13.30
C GLU A 202 -3.22 -43.45 12.95
N ILE A 203 -3.57 -42.78 11.85
CA ILE A 203 -2.83 -41.67 11.33
C ILE A 203 -3.79 -40.50 11.00
N ASN A 204 -3.30 -39.29 11.14
CA ASN A 204 -4.00 -38.07 10.76
C ASN A 204 -3.26 -37.30 9.64
N CYS A 205 -4.00 -36.55 8.86
CA CYS A 205 -3.46 -35.56 7.94
C CYS A 205 -2.89 -34.37 8.72
N ALA A 206 -1.61 -34.03 8.53
CA ALA A 206 -0.98 -32.92 9.26
C ALA A 206 -1.55 -31.53 8.90
N ALA A 207 -2.22 -31.38 7.73
CA ALA A 207 -2.86 -30.11 7.35
C ALA A 207 -4.23 -29.90 7.99
N CYS A 208 -5.10 -30.91 8.01
CA CYS A 208 -6.47 -30.76 8.49
C CYS A 208 -6.78 -31.51 9.80
N MET A 209 -5.80 -32.24 10.34
CA MET A 209 -5.87 -33.01 11.60
C MET A 209 -6.95 -34.11 11.63
N MET A 210 -7.51 -34.45 10.45
CA MET A 210 -8.52 -35.49 10.34
C MET A 210 -7.89 -36.86 10.15
N SER A 211 -8.53 -37.90 10.72
CA SER A 211 -8.10 -39.27 10.59
C SER A 211 -8.13 -39.77 9.15
N LEU A 212 -7.09 -40.48 8.75
CA LEU A 212 -6.93 -41.04 7.42
C LEU A 212 -7.21 -42.56 7.42
N PRO A 213 -7.86 -43.09 6.36
CA PRO A 213 -8.06 -44.54 6.21
C PRO A 213 -6.73 -45.28 6.10
N VAL A 214 -6.65 -46.50 6.67
CA VAL A 214 -5.47 -47.35 6.64
C VAL A 214 -5.04 -47.72 5.21
N GLU A 215 -6.00 -47.77 4.28
CA GLU A 215 -5.74 -48.00 2.85
C GLU A 215 -4.86 -46.92 2.26
N LEU A 216 -5.02 -45.66 2.65
CA LEU A 216 -4.15 -44.53 2.20
C LEU A 216 -2.71 -44.71 2.73
N LEU A 217 -2.56 -45.14 3.98
CA LEU A 217 -1.24 -45.47 4.53
C LEU A 217 -0.54 -46.54 3.70
N SER A 218 -1.26 -47.61 3.34
CA SER A 218 -0.70 -48.68 2.50
C SER A 218 -0.27 -48.19 1.10
N GLN A 219 -1.01 -47.25 0.55
CA GLN A 219 -0.66 -46.62 -0.74
C GLN A 219 0.57 -45.72 -0.59
N LEU A 220 0.66 -44.90 0.44
CA LEU A 220 1.79 -44.05 0.76
C LEU A 220 3.08 -44.86 0.97
N LEU A 221 3.03 -45.95 1.73
CA LEU A 221 4.15 -46.87 1.95
C LEU A 221 4.63 -47.52 0.66
N ARG A 222 3.75 -47.79 -0.31
CA ARG A 222 4.10 -48.25 -1.67
C ARG A 222 4.61 -47.11 -2.57
N GLY A 223 4.56 -45.87 -2.07
CA GLY A 223 4.99 -44.70 -2.76
C GLY A 223 4.05 -44.18 -3.83
N LYS A 224 2.80 -44.54 -3.79
CA LYS A 224 1.79 -43.94 -4.65
C LYS A 224 1.46 -42.54 -4.18
N LEU A 225 1.26 -41.64 -5.14
CA LEU A 225 0.73 -40.32 -4.86
C LEU A 225 -0.72 -40.44 -4.43
N THR A 226 -1.06 -39.89 -3.27
CA THR A 226 -2.41 -39.89 -2.70
C THR A 226 -2.77 -38.52 -2.15
N SER A 227 -4.08 -38.24 -2.10
CA SER A 227 -4.61 -37.00 -1.51
C SER A 227 -5.45 -37.31 -0.28
N CYS A 228 -5.49 -36.36 0.65
CA CYS A 228 -6.35 -36.45 1.81
C CYS A 228 -7.82 -36.44 1.39
N SER A 229 -8.59 -37.42 1.83
CA SER A 229 -10.02 -37.54 1.51
C SER A 229 -10.89 -36.40 2.07
N ASN A 230 -10.40 -35.71 3.09
CA ASN A 230 -11.14 -34.64 3.75
C ASN A 230 -10.77 -33.25 3.17
N CYS A 231 -9.48 -32.92 3.09
CA CYS A 231 -9.05 -31.57 2.67
C CYS A 231 -8.49 -31.51 1.24
N GLY A 232 -8.23 -32.66 0.60
CA GLY A 232 -7.74 -32.73 -0.78
C GLY A 232 -6.25 -32.44 -0.98
N CYS A 233 -5.49 -32.04 0.08
CA CYS A 233 -4.06 -31.85 -0.04
C CYS A 233 -3.34 -33.14 -0.44
N PHE A 234 -2.22 -33.02 -1.16
CA PHE A 234 -1.35 -34.17 -1.41
C PHE A 234 -0.69 -34.64 -0.12
N LEU A 235 -0.65 -35.95 0.07
CA LEU A 235 -0.02 -36.56 1.24
C LEU A 235 1.41 -36.99 0.92
N HIS A 236 2.30 -36.70 1.86
CA HIS A 236 3.71 -37.07 1.79
C HIS A 236 4.08 -37.93 3.00
N LEU A 237 4.90 -38.93 2.77
CA LEU A 237 5.49 -39.76 3.82
C LEU A 237 7.01 -39.54 3.81
N ASP A 238 7.53 -38.93 4.87
CA ASP A 238 8.96 -38.79 5.07
C ASP A 238 9.62 -40.14 5.41
N GLU A 239 10.93 -40.23 5.24
CA GLU A 239 11.66 -41.49 5.43
C GLU A 239 11.68 -41.97 6.88
N GLU A 240 11.67 -41.04 7.82
CA GLU A 240 11.61 -41.32 9.26
C GLU A 240 10.28 -41.94 9.64
N THR A 241 9.18 -41.31 9.27
CA THR A 241 7.81 -41.81 9.48
C THR A 241 7.58 -43.11 8.74
N ALA A 242 8.10 -43.27 7.52
CA ALA A 242 8.03 -44.51 6.76
C ALA A 242 8.70 -45.67 7.51
N THR A 243 9.88 -45.42 8.10
CA THR A 243 10.63 -46.43 8.86
C THR A 243 9.87 -46.82 10.14
N ILE A 244 9.24 -45.87 10.82
CA ILE A 244 8.44 -46.12 12.03
C ILE A 244 7.23 -46.99 11.72
N LEU A 245 6.59 -46.79 10.57
CA LEU A 245 5.34 -47.46 10.17
C LEU A 245 5.54 -48.79 9.45
N GLN A 246 6.77 -49.10 8.98
CA GLN A 246 7.05 -50.42 8.41
C GLN A 246 6.93 -51.48 9.51
N PRO A 247 6.18 -52.55 9.27
CA PRO A 247 6.14 -53.64 10.21
C PRO A 247 7.55 -54.19 10.39
N ALA A 248 7.95 -54.40 11.65
CA ALA A 248 9.25 -55.02 11.94
C ALA A 248 9.31 -56.32 11.15
N SER A 249 10.28 -56.38 10.17
CA SER A 249 10.50 -57.60 9.40
C SER A 249 10.71 -58.72 10.40
N SER A 250 9.78 -59.66 10.45
CA SER A 250 9.96 -60.88 11.22
C SER A 250 11.21 -61.58 10.71
N LYS A 251 12.32 -61.44 11.45
CA LYS A 251 13.45 -62.34 11.27
C LYS A 251 12.94 -63.76 11.56
N ARG A 252 12.68 -64.52 10.52
CA ARG A 252 12.72 -65.95 10.57
C ARG A 252 14.12 -66.43 10.35
#